data_01161b81274d1bd19eb47287d083b5c9
#
_entry.id   01161b81274d1bd19eb47287d083b5c9
#
_cell.length_a   1.000
_cell.length_b   1.000
_cell.length_c   1.000
_cell.angle_alpha   90.00
_cell.angle_beta   90.00
_cell.angle_gamma   90.00
#
_symmetry.space_group_name_H-M   'P 1'
#
loop_
_entity.id
_entity.type
_entity.pdbx_description
1 polymer ?
#
loop_
_entity_poly.entity_id
_entity_poly.type
_entity_poly.pdbx_seq_one_letter_code
_entity_poly.pdbx_strand_id
1 'polypeptide(L)'
;MDYQNIIDRFFPDTENQRLREILITHSKSVAELAVQICRNHPELNADEDFVYGAAMLHDIGIVKCDADGISCYGTEPYICHGTLGAQMLRDMNVDERYARVCERHTGTGLTAESIRKQHLPLPEKDLIPQTIEEKIVCYADKFFSKTHLDRQKTYEGAERSLAKFGEEGVLVFREWHNIFG
;
A
#
# COMPACT_ATOMS: atom_id res chain seq x y z
N MET A 1 -5.48 8.07 15.47
CA MET A 1 -6.33 7.13 14.67
C MET A 1 -6.27 5.75 15.30
N ASP A 2 -7.41 5.11 15.53
CA ASP A 2 -7.46 3.72 16.00
C ASP A 2 -7.54 2.75 14.81
N TYR A 3 -6.40 2.54 14.15
CA TYR A 3 -6.29 1.62 13.02
C TYR A 3 -6.52 0.16 13.42
N GLN A 4 -6.24 -0.20 14.70
CA GLN A 4 -6.45 -1.56 15.18
C GLN A 4 -7.92 -1.94 15.16
N ASN A 5 -8.80 -1.07 15.64
CA ASN A 5 -10.25 -1.28 15.58
C ASN A 5 -10.75 -1.46 14.14
N ILE A 6 -10.19 -0.71 13.18
CA ILE A 6 -10.54 -0.85 11.76
C ILE A 6 -10.10 -2.22 11.23
N ILE A 7 -8.87 -2.66 11.54
CA ILE A 7 -8.37 -3.98 11.17
C ILE A 7 -9.24 -5.06 11.78
N ASP A 8 -9.54 -5.01 13.07
CA ASP A 8 -10.34 -6.02 13.78
C ASP A 8 -11.75 -6.15 13.22
N ARG A 9 -12.32 -5.06 12.72
CA ARG A 9 -13.63 -5.06 12.08
C ARG A 9 -13.67 -5.84 10.77
N PHE A 10 -12.64 -5.74 9.92
CA PHE A 10 -12.60 -6.37 8.60
C PHE A 10 -11.82 -7.68 8.57
N PHE A 11 -11.00 -7.92 9.56
CA PHE A 11 -10.17 -9.11 9.72
C PHE A 11 -10.33 -9.64 11.16
N PRO A 12 -11.53 -10.13 11.53
CA PRO A 12 -11.75 -10.65 12.87
C PRO A 12 -10.91 -11.90 13.13
N ASP A 13 -10.45 -12.08 14.36
CA ASP A 13 -9.60 -13.23 14.77
C ASP A 13 -10.28 -14.59 14.59
N THR A 14 -11.61 -14.60 14.49
CA THR A 14 -12.42 -15.82 14.37
C THR A 14 -12.58 -16.34 12.95
N GLU A 15 -12.15 -15.56 11.95
CA GLU A 15 -12.29 -15.92 10.55
C GLU A 15 -10.91 -16.24 9.96
N ASN A 16 -10.60 -15.82 8.76
CA ASN A 16 -9.37 -16.12 8.05
C ASN A 16 -8.10 -15.61 8.78
N GLN A 17 -7.65 -16.35 9.80
CA GLN A 17 -6.49 -15.99 10.62
C GLN A 17 -5.21 -15.83 9.79
N ARG A 18 -5.04 -16.63 8.73
CA ARG A 18 -3.86 -16.55 7.87
C ARG A 18 -3.82 -15.22 7.10
N LEU A 19 -4.95 -14.80 6.53
CA LEU A 19 -5.04 -13.51 5.84
C LEU A 19 -4.77 -12.34 6.81
N ARG A 20 -5.36 -12.41 8.02
CA ARG A 20 -5.11 -11.41 9.07
C ARG A 20 -3.63 -11.33 9.44
N GLU A 21 -2.97 -12.47 9.65
CA GLU A 21 -1.53 -12.54 9.94
C GLU A 21 -0.70 -11.90 8.83
N ILE A 22 -1.02 -12.22 7.56
CA ILE A 22 -0.36 -11.65 6.39
C ILE A 22 -0.52 -10.13 6.36
N LEU A 23 -1.75 -9.62 6.51
CA LEU A 23 -2.01 -8.18 6.54
C LEU A 23 -1.20 -7.49 7.63
N ILE A 24 -1.33 -7.95 8.88
CA ILE A 24 -0.70 -7.30 10.04
C ILE A 24 0.83 -7.31 9.90
N THR A 25 1.41 -8.47 9.55
CA THR A 25 2.87 -8.61 9.45
C THR A 25 3.42 -7.73 8.33
N HIS A 26 2.80 -7.78 7.14
CA HIS A 26 3.21 -6.94 6.01
C HIS A 26 3.06 -5.46 6.33
N SER A 27 1.88 -5.03 6.76
CA SER A 27 1.60 -3.62 7.05
C SER A 27 2.49 -3.06 8.15
N LYS A 28 2.80 -3.85 9.19
CA LYS A 28 3.73 -3.45 10.25
C LYS A 28 5.14 -3.24 9.72
N SER A 29 5.65 -4.15 8.88
CA SER A 29 6.96 -4.01 8.27
C SER A 29 7.05 -2.74 7.39
N VAL A 30 5.99 -2.46 6.62
CA VAL A 30 5.88 -1.22 5.83
C VAL A 30 5.87 0.01 6.74
N ALA A 31 5.08 -0.01 7.82
CA ALA A 31 4.95 1.10 8.76
C ALA A 31 6.27 1.41 9.49
N GLU A 32 6.98 0.38 9.93
CA GLU A 32 8.28 0.55 10.60
C GLU A 32 9.32 1.19 9.67
N LEU A 33 9.43 0.75 8.41
CA LEU A 33 10.32 1.36 7.43
C LEU A 33 9.88 2.80 7.09
N ALA A 34 8.59 3.02 6.88
CA ALA A 34 8.06 4.35 6.56
C ALA A 34 8.34 5.38 7.66
N VAL A 35 8.15 5.01 8.94
CA VAL A 35 8.48 5.86 10.09
C VAL A 35 10.00 6.06 10.19
N GLN A 36 10.80 5.04 9.92
CA GLN A 36 12.27 5.20 9.89
C GLN A 36 12.70 6.22 8.83
N ILE A 37 12.07 6.22 7.66
CA ILE A 37 12.32 7.24 6.62
C ILE A 37 11.97 8.64 7.15
N CYS A 38 10.80 8.84 7.77
CA CYS A 38 10.43 10.13 8.36
C CYS A 38 11.48 10.63 9.36
N ARG A 39 12.00 9.75 10.22
CA ARG A 39 13.00 10.11 11.24
C ARG A 39 14.38 10.39 10.65
N ASN A 40 14.76 9.71 9.59
CA ASN A 40 16.02 9.94 8.90
C ASN A 40 16.01 11.23 8.07
N HIS A 41 14.81 11.70 7.69
CA HIS A 41 14.59 12.86 6.81
C HIS A 41 13.64 13.89 7.46
N PRO A 42 14.02 14.50 8.61
CA PRO A 42 13.15 15.44 9.32
C PRO A 42 12.83 16.70 8.49
N GLU A 43 13.64 17.03 7.49
CA GLU A 43 13.42 18.11 6.54
C GLU A 43 12.15 17.92 5.68
N LEU A 44 11.65 16.69 5.55
CA LEU A 44 10.41 16.41 4.82
C LEU A 44 9.16 16.82 5.59
N ASN A 45 9.27 17.08 6.91
CA ASN A 45 8.17 17.44 7.79
C ASN A 45 6.95 16.50 7.70
N ALA A 46 7.18 15.21 7.47
CA ALA A 46 6.14 14.21 7.38
C ALA A 46 5.52 13.90 8.75
N ASP A 47 4.21 13.70 8.79
CA ASP A 47 3.45 13.32 10.00
C ASP A 47 3.68 11.83 10.30
N GLU A 48 4.60 11.51 11.23
CA GLU A 48 4.95 10.12 11.59
C GLU A 48 3.74 9.30 12.05
N ASP A 49 2.86 9.90 12.87
CA ASP A 49 1.68 9.20 13.40
C ASP A 49 0.69 8.88 12.28
N PHE A 50 0.52 9.80 11.33
CA PHE A 50 -0.29 9.57 10.15
C PHE A 50 0.35 8.50 9.24
N VAL A 51 1.65 8.60 8.96
CA VAL A 51 2.39 7.64 8.12
C VAL A 51 2.26 6.23 8.68
N TYR A 52 2.44 6.05 10.01
CA TYR A 52 2.28 4.75 10.65
C TYR A 52 0.87 4.18 10.46
N GLY A 53 -0.15 4.95 10.81
CA GLY A 53 -1.54 4.52 10.68
C GLY A 53 -1.95 4.26 9.22
N ALA A 54 -1.48 5.08 8.29
CA ALA A 54 -1.73 4.91 6.87
C ALA A 54 -1.08 3.64 6.32
N ALA A 55 0.16 3.35 6.70
CA ALA A 55 0.84 2.12 6.35
C ALA A 55 0.14 0.89 6.94
N MET A 56 -0.39 0.98 8.18
CA MET A 56 -1.17 -0.13 8.76
C MET A 56 -2.47 -0.42 8.00
N LEU A 57 -3.04 0.56 7.30
CA LEU A 57 -4.33 0.46 6.61
C LEU A 57 -4.24 0.37 5.09
N HIS A 58 -3.07 0.59 4.46
CA HIS A 58 -2.94 0.74 3.02
C HIS A 58 -3.51 -0.43 2.21
N ASP A 59 -3.44 -1.62 2.77
CA ASP A 59 -3.84 -2.88 2.14
C ASP A 59 -5.19 -3.44 2.63
N ILE A 60 -5.94 -2.69 3.42
CA ILE A 60 -7.15 -3.23 4.07
C ILE A 60 -8.17 -3.80 3.08
N GLY A 61 -8.16 -3.37 1.83
CA GLY A 61 -9.04 -3.85 0.77
C GLY A 61 -8.75 -5.26 0.26
N ILE A 62 -7.63 -5.89 0.64
CA ILE A 62 -7.28 -7.26 0.20
C ILE A 62 -8.34 -8.28 0.61
N VAL A 63 -9.09 -8.04 1.70
CA VAL A 63 -10.17 -8.91 2.18
C VAL A 63 -11.28 -9.13 1.14
N LYS A 64 -11.44 -8.20 0.20
CA LYS A 64 -12.43 -8.26 -0.88
C LYS A 64 -11.93 -9.01 -2.12
N CYS A 65 -10.63 -9.29 -2.20
CA CYS A 65 -9.97 -9.75 -3.42
C CYS A 65 -9.88 -11.28 -3.50
N ASP A 66 -9.77 -11.79 -4.73
CA ASP A 66 -9.43 -13.17 -5.04
C ASP A 66 -7.91 -13.26 -5.27
N ALA A 67 -7.18 -13.89 -4.34
CA ALA A 67 -5.74 -14.10 -4.41
C ALA A 67 -5.31 -15.24 -3.47
N ASP A 68 -5.45 -16.47 -3.91
CA ASP A 68 -5.15 -17.70 -3.13
C ASP A 68 -3.75 -17.70 -2.50
N GLY A 69 -2.74 -17.17 -3.21
CA GLY A 69 -1.35 -17.12 -2.75
C GLY A 69 -1.12 -16.34 -1.46
N ILE A 70 -2.09 -15.53 -1.04
CA ILE A 70 -2.09 -14.77 0.21
C ILE A 70 -3.36 -15.02 1.04
N SER A 71 -4.05 -16.12 0.77
CA SER A 71 -5.29 -16.53 1.48
C SER A 71 -6.44 -15.52 1.37
N CYS A 72 -6.51 -14.76 0.28
CA CYS A 72 -7.64 -13.90 -0.05
C CYS A 72 -8.69 -14.69 -0.84
N TYR A 73 -9.89 -14.82 -0.30
CA TYR A 73 -10.99 -15.61 -0.89
C TYR A 73 -12.21 -14.72 -1.20
N GLY A 74 -11.98 -13.46 -1.52
CA GLY A 74 -13.00 -12.56 -2.03
C GLY A 74 -13.32 -12.81 -3.51
N THR A 75 -13.94 -11.84 -4.16
CA THR A 75 -14.41 -11.97 -5.56
C THR A 75 -13.77 -10.97 -6.51
N GLU A 76 -13.17 -9.92 -5.96
CA GLU A 76 -12.65 -8.82 -6.76
C GLU A 76 -11.23 -9.09 -7.27
N PRO A 77 -10.85 -8.62 -8.46
CA PRO A 77 -9.48 -8.70 -8.93
C PRO A 77 -8.49 -8.05 -7.93
N TYR A 78 -7.34 -8.69 -7.71
CA TYR A 78 -6.38 -8.20 -6.72
C TYR A 78 -5.92 -6.75 -6.97
N ILE A 79 -5.85 -6.33 -8.24
CA ILE A 79 -5.48 -4.95 -8.61
C ILE A 79 -6.43 -3.89 -7.99
N CYS A 80 -7.65 -4.28 -7.61
CA CYS A 80 -8.66 -3.39 -7.04
C CYS A 80 -8.48 -3.15 -5.54
N HIS A 81 -7.56 -3.86 -4.84
CA HIS A 81 -7.44 -3.78 -3.37
C HIS A 81 -7.28 -2.34 -2.86
N GLY A 82 -6.51 -1.50 -3.55
CA GLY A 82 -6.28 -0.12 -3.13
C GLY A 82 -7.58 0.72 -3.17
N THR A 83 -8.32 0.65 -4.28
CA THR A 83 -9.59 1.38 -4.43
C THR A 83 -10.70 0.82 -3.54
N LEU A 84 -10.73 -0.50 -3.33
CA LEU A 84 -11.65 -1.15 -2.40
C LEU A 84 -11.36 -0.73 -0.95
N GLY A 85 -10.10 -0.74 -0.54
CA GLY A 85 -9.68 -0.28 0.78
C GLY A 85 -10.04 1.19 1.02
N ALA A 86 -9.80 2.05 0.04
CA ALA A 86 -10.18 3.45 0.10
C ALA A 86 -11.69 3.63 0.29
N GLN A 87 -12.52 2.87 -0.45
CA GLN A 87 -13.96 2.93 -0.29
C GLN A 87 -14.40 2.45 1.10
N MET A 88 -13.81 1.34 1.60
CA MET A 88 -14.10 0.83 2.94
C MET A 88 -13.82 1.87 4.03
N LEU A 89 -12.72 2.63 3.92
CA LEU A 89 -12.39 3.70 4.87
C LEU A 89 -13.33 4.90 4.75
N ARG A 90 -13.73 5.28 3.54
CA ARG A 90 -14.74 6.34 3.29
C ARG A 90 -16.10 5.99 3.88
N ASP A 91 -16.54 4.75 3.73
CA ASP A 91 -17.82 4.25 4.29
C ASP A 91 -17.84 4.28 5.83
N MET A 92 -16.67 4.28 6.45
CA MET A 92 -16.50 4.43 7.90
C MET A 92 -16.29 5.89 8.33
N ASN A 93 -16.33 6.85 7.41
CA ASN A 93 -16.01 8.26 7.66
C ASN A 93 -14.61 8.46 8.30
N VAL A 94 -13.64 7.63 7.92
CA VAL A 94 -12.23 7.81 8.25
C VAL A 94 -11.68 9.01 7.49
N ASP A 95 -10.70 9.74 8.07
CA ASP A 95 -10.05 10.87 7.39
C ASP A 95 -9.60 10.47 5.97
N GLU A 96 -10.01 11.27 4.98
CA GLU A 96 -9.77 11.05 3.55
C GLU A 96 -8.30 10.80 3.20
N ARG A 97 -7.36 11.33 4.00
CA ARG A 97 -5.93 11.10 3.81
C ARG A 97 -5.57 9.61 3.81
N TYR A 98 -6.18 8.80 4.70
CA TYR A 98 -5.96 7.35 4.74
C TYR A 98 -6.52 6.63 3.50
N ALA A 99 -7.70 7.02 3.04
CA ALA A 99 -8.29 6.49 1.83
C ALA A 99 -7.40 6.77 0.59
N ARG A 100 -6.79 7.95 0.52
CA ARG A 100 -5.86 8.31 -0.55
C ARG A 100 -4.62 7.45 -0.56
N VAL A 101 -4.03 7.14 0.59
CA VAL A 101 -2.90 6.20 0.67
C VAL A 101 -3.31 4.84 0.13
N CYS A 102 -4.47 4.30 0.52
CA CYS A 102 -4.97 3.02 -0.01
C CYS A 102 -5.07 3.06 -1.53
N GLU A 103 -5.79 4.03 -2.11
CA GLU A 103 -6.08 4.03 -3.56
C GLU A 103 -4.86 4.34 -4.44
N ARG A 104 -3.75 4.88 -3.88
CA ARG A 104 -2.63 5.39 -4.66
C ARG A 104 -1.32 4.63 -4.48
N HIS A 105 -1.26 3.61 -3.61
CA HIS A 105 -0.01 2.91 -3.31
C HIS A 105 0.38 1.81 -4.30
N THR A 106 -0.52 1.40 -5.21
CA THR A 106 -0.26 0.29 -6.15
C THR A 106 0.86 0.65 -7.13
N GLY A 107 1.90 -0.18 -7.20
CA GLY A 107 3.12 0.15 -7.96
C GLY A 107 3.80 1.39 -7.41
N THR A 108 3.99 2.41 -8.22
CA THR A 108 4.38 3.78 -7.85
C THR A 108 3.24 4.79 -8.12
N GLY A 109 2.01 4.28 -8.18
CA GLY A 109 0.82 4.96 -8.67
C GLY A 109 0.46 4.52 -10.08
N LEU A 110 -0.80 4.69 -10.45
CA LEU A 110 -1.36 4.35 -11.75
C LEU A 110 -1.96 5.60 -12.39
N THR A 111 -1.53 5.95 -13.60
CA THR A 111 -2.13 7.05 -14.37
C THR A 111 -3.45 6.62 -15.00
N ALA A 112 -4.36 7.56 -15.25
CA ALA A 112 -5.60 7.31 -16.00
C ALA A 112 -5.29 6.71 -17.39
N GLU A 113 -4.20 7.15 -18.04
CA GLU A 113 -3.76 6.61 -19.32
C GLU A 113 -3.33 5.14 -19.19
N SER A 114 -2.51 4.81 -18.17
CA SER A 114 -2.07 3.43 -17.90
C SER A 114 -3.24 2.51 -17.60
N ILE A 115 -4.21 2.97 -16.79
CA ILE A 115 -5.43 2.23 -16.46
C ILE A 115 -6.21 1.90 -17.74
N ARG A 116 -6.42 2.89 -18.61
CA ARG A 116 -7.15 2.72 -19.87
C ARG A 116 -6.39 1.81 -20.84
N LYS A 117 -5.10 2.05 -21.03
CA LYS A 117 -4.25 1.29 -21.97
C LYS A 117 -4.17 -0.19 -21.62
N GLN A 118 -4.15 -0.50 -20.33
CA GLN A 118 -4.07 -1.88 -19.82
C GLN A 118 -5.45 -2.49 -19.55
N HIS A 119 -6.54 -1.77 -19.81
CA HIS A 119 -7.91 -2.20 -19.50
C HIS A 119 -8.10 -2.68 -18.05
N LEU A 120 -7.46 -1.97 -17.10
CA LEU A 120 -7.57 -2.33 -15.69
C LEU A 120 -8.99 -2.05 -15.17
N PRO A 121 -9.55 -2.91 -14.30
CA PRO A 121 -10.89 -2.71 -13.71
C PRO A 121 -10.84 -1.66 -12.58
N LEU A 122 -10.35 -0.48 -12.89
CA LEU A 122 -10.14 0.64 -11.98
C LEU A 122 -10.80 1.91 -12.55
N PRO A 123 -11.15 2.89 -11.70
CA PRO A 123 -11.63 4.18 -12.18
C PRO A 123 -10.59 4.84 -13.10
N GLU A 124 -11.04 5.37 -14.25
CA GLU A 124 -10.17 6.09 -15.21
C GLU A 124 -9.79 7.48 -14.67
N LYS A 125 -9.03 7.51 -13.60
CA LYS A 125 -8.45 8.71 -12.99
C LYS A 125 -7.02 8.43 -12.53
N ASP A 126 -6.24 9.47 -12.30
CA ASP A 126 -4.91 9.31 -11.73
C ASP A 126 -4.99 8.84 -10.26
N LEU A 127 -4.38 7.70 -10.00
CA LEU A 127 -4.19 7.09 -8.69
C LEU A 127 -2.70 7.15 -8.34
N ILE A 128 -2.17 8.36 -8.21
CA ILE A 128 -0.74 8.65 -8.03
C ILE A 128 -0.54 9.28 -6.65
N PRO A 129 0.45 8.84 -5.86
CA PRO A 129 0.83 9.48 -4.60
C PRO A 129 1.18 10.96 -4.81
N GLN A 130 0.55 11.85 -4.04
CA GLN A 130 0.72 13.31 -4.16
C GLN A 130 1.48 13.91 -2.98
N THR A 131 1.07 13.56 -1.75
CA THR A 131 1.74 14.10 -0.56
C THR A 131 3.02 13.32 -0.25
N ILE A 132 3.86 13.91 0.60
CA ILE A 132 5.11 13.26 1.00
C ILE A 132 4.84 11.94 1.75
N GLU A 133 3.81 11.91 2.59
CA GLU A 133 3.43 10.73 3.35
C GLU A 133 2.90 9.62 2.44
N GLU A 134 2.07 9.96 1.43
CA GLU A 134 1.61 9.01 0.42
C GLU A 134 2.79 8.36 -0.31
N LYS A 135 3.81 9.16 -0.68
CA LYS A 135 5.03 8.69 -1.35
C LYS A 135 5.87 7.81 -0.44
N ILE A 136 6.05 8.20 0.83
CA ILE A 136 6.83 7.44 1.81
C ILE A 136 6.20 6.05 2.02
N VAL A 137 4.89 5.97 2.26
CA VAL A 137 4.20 4.67 2.43
C VAL A 137 4.29 3.83 1.16
N CYS A 138 4.02 4.43 -0.01
CA CYS A 138 4.11 3.75 -1.29
C CYS A 138 5.53 3.22 -1.57
N TYR A 139 6.57 4.01 -1.27
CA TYR A 139 7.96 3.60 -1.42
C TYR A 139 8.33 2.46 -0.47
N ALA A 140 7.99 2.57 0.82
CA ALA A 140 8.29 1.56 1.83
C ALA A 140 7.63 0.20 1.51
N ASP A 141 6.42 0.19 0.97
CA ASP A 141 5.71 -1.03 0.57
C ASP A 141 6.49 -1.87 -0.46
N LYS A 142 7.25 -1.22 -1.36
CA LYS A 142 7.99 -1.95 -2.43
C LYS A 142 9.04 -2.92 -1.88
N PHE A 143 9.50 -2.70 -0.65
CA PHE A 143 10.53 -3.55 -0.02
C PHE A 143 9.97 -4.83 0.60
N PHE A 144 8.65 -4.98 0.72
CA PHE A 144 8.03 -6.12 1.38
C PHE A 144 7.14 -6.93 0.44
N SER A 145 6.89 -8.19 0.79
CA SER A 145 6.05 -9.10 0.02
C SER A 145 5.08 -9.82 0.95
N LYS A 146 3.83 -9.91 0.55
CA LYS A 146 2.79 -10.68 1.26
C LYS A 146 2.99 -12.20 1.19
N THR A 147 3.82 -12.68 0.26
CA THR A 147 4.15 -14.12 0.11
C THR A 147 5.46 -14.52 0.78
N HIS A 148 6.28 -13.54 1.20
CA HIS A 148 7.57 -13.75 1.85
C HIS A 148 7.71 -12.74 2.99
N LEU A 149 6.97 -12.97 4.08
CA LEU A 149 6.86 -12.06 5.21
C LEU A 149 8.14 -11.96 6.06
N ASP A 150 9.04 -12.94 5.92
CA ASP A 150 10.24 -13.14 6.70
C ASP A 150 11.44 -12.27 6.25
N ARG A 151 11.30 -11.53 5.15
CA ARG A 151 12.42 -10.79 4.57
C ARG A 151 12.02 -9.47 3.90
N GLN A 152 12.91 -8.49 4.04
CA GLN A 152 12.90 -7.25 3.28
C GLN A 152 13.72 -7.42 1.99
N LYS A 153 13.24 -6.90 0.88
CA LYS A 153 13.99 -6.82 -0.38
C LYS A 153 15.10 -5.78 -0.27
N THR A 154 16.19 -5.98 -1.01
CA THR A 154 17.14 -4.90 -1.28
C THR A 154 16.51 -3.88 -2.24
N TYR A 155 17.14 -2.71 -2.38
CA TYR A 155 16.73 -1.70 -3.36
C TYR A 155 16.61 -2.28 -4.78
N GLU A 156 17.67 -2.97 -5.24
CA GLU A 156 17.69 -3.61 -6.56
C GLU A 156 16.62 -4.72 -6.69
N GLY A 157 16.29 -5.38 -5.58
CA GLY A 157 15.23 -6.38 -5.53
C GLY A 157 13.84 -5.77 -5.70
N ALA A 158 13.60 -4.61 -5.07
CA ALA A 158 12.37 -3.83 -5.23
C ALA A 158 12.25 -3.27 -6.65
N GLU A 159 13.34 -2.69 -7.17
CA GLU A 159 13.42 -2.17 -8.53
C GLU A 159 13.12 -3.26 -9.58
N ARG A 160 13.77 -4.43 -9.49
CA ARG A 160 13.48 -5.56 -10.39
C ARG A 160 12.02 -6.03 -10.30
N SER A 161 11.40 -5.92 -9.13
CA SER A 161 9.98 -6.28 -8.98
C SER A 161 9.07 -5.29 -9.70
N LEU A 162 9.38 -4.00 -9.66
CA LEU A 162 8.66 -2.94 -10.38
C LEU A 162 8.86 -3.02 -11.90
N ALA A 163 10.06 -3.33 -12.36
CA ALA A 163 10.39 -3.41 -13.78
C ALA A 163 9.51 -4.41 -14.56
N LYS A 164 8.91 -5.39 -13.88
CA LYS A 164 7.96 -6.32 -14.49
C LYS A 164 6.68 -5.65 -14.99
N PHE A 165 6.37 -4.45 -14.47
CA PHE A 165 5.17 -3.68 -14.79
C PHE A 165 5.44 -2.46 -15.69
N GLY A 166 6.69 -2.26 -16.11
CA GLY A 166 7.12 -1.18 -16.98
C GLY A 166 8.19 -0.27 -16.38
N GLU A 167 8.86 0.50 -17.23
CA GLU A 167 9.96 1.38 -16.80
C GLU A 167 9.51 2.65 -16.09
N GLU A 168 8.31 3.15 -16.37
CA GLU A 168 7.80 4.38 -15.76
C GLU A 168 7.81 4.31 -14.24
N GLY A 169 7.30 3.19 -13.68
CA GLY A 169 7.31 2.97 -12.23
C GLY A 169 8.72 2.87 -11.64
N VAL A 170 9.66 2.34 -12.38
CA VAL A 170 11.07 2.25 -11.97
C VAL A 170 11.70 3.63 -11.86
N LEU A 171 11.44 4.51 -12.83
CA LEU A 171 11.98 5.88 -12.81
C LEU A 171 11.46 6.65 -11.59
N VAL A 172 10.16 6.59 -11.32
CA VAL A 172 9.57 7.20 -10.12
C VAL A 172 10.16 6.63 -8.83
N PHE A 173 10.36 5.31 -8.78
CA PHE A 173 10.97 4.65 -7.61
C PHE A 173 12.41 5.10 -7.37
N ARG A 174 13.20 5.29 -8.43
CA ARG A 174 14.56 5.83 -8.37
C ARG A 174 14.59 7.27 -7.85
N GLU A 175 13.66 8.12 -8.33
CA GLU A 175 13.51 9.49 -7.82
C GLU A 175 13.22 9.49 -6.31
N TRP A 176 12.31 8.63 -5.86
CA TRP A 176 12.00 8.49 -4.44
C TRP A 176 13.20 7.96 -3.65
N HIS A 177 13.97 7.03 -4.21
CA HIS A 177 15.17 6.52 -3.55
C HIS A 177 16.24 7.61 -3.33
N ASN A 178 16.36 8.56 -4.24
CA ASN A 178 17.25 9.72 -4.06
C ASN A 178 16.79 10.66 -2.93
N ILE A 179 15.54 10.56 -2.50
CA ILE A 179 14.97 11.39 -1.42
C ILE A 179 14.94 10.62 -0.10
N PHE A 180 14.62 9.33 -0.12
CA PHE A 180 14.28 8.51 1.05
C PHE A 180 15.35 7.45 1.40
N GLY A 181 16.30 7.17 0.51
CA GLY A 181 17.28 6.11 0.61
C GLY A 181 18.54 6.42 1.41
#